data_ce8a5f9ecf138cd5bb8c3fed5fbc23d3
#
_entry.id   ce8a5f9ecf138cd5bb8c3fed5fbc23d3
#
_cell.length_a   1.000
_cell.length_b   1.000
_cell.length_c   1.000
_cell.angle_alpha   90.00
_cell.angle_beta   90.00
_cell.angle_gamma   90.00
#
_symmetry.space_group_name_H-M   'P 1'
#
loop_
_entity.id
_entity.type
_entity.pdbx_description
1 polymer ?
#
loop_
_entity_poly.entity_id
_entity_poly.type
_entity_poly.pdbx_seq_one_letter_code
_entity_poly.pdbx_strand_id
1 'polypeptide(L)'
;MVVPEFFATSTDYVNHVVDENGGEILDTVKNLAKHYHTNFIAGSIVRKVGNKIYNSSFALNREGEVIGIYDKIHLFNYFGGQEGTKSTPGSKICCVDFDFGKTGIAICFDIRYPLQFRDMMKLGVKMIVLPTAWIFPKDQLEDPAFRQDCVDIWRAMAKTRAYDNEVYFVVCNQTGVISPVMEGLGNSMVVSPYGKLEETLDTEEGVIKAYIDFNKVDIARDQFPVQELI
;
A
#
# COMPACT_ATOMS: atom_id res chain seq x y z
N MET A 1 -1.44 5.40 10.74
CA MET A 1 -0.07 5.49 10.16
C MET A 1 0.11 4.40 9.14
N VAL A 2 0.93 4.63 8.09
CA VAL A 2 1.25 3.63 7.07
C VAL A 2 2.74 3.65 6.84
N VAL A 3 3.35 2.48 6.64
CA VAL A 3 4.76 2.31 6.22
C VAL A 3 4.84 1.53 4.92
N PRO A 4 5.93 1.63 4.13
CA PRO A 4 6.03 1.02 2.80
C PRO A 4 6.02 -0.52 2.82
N GLU A 5 5.83 -1.13 1.65
CA GLU A 5 6.10 -2.56 1.43
C GLU A 5 7.55 -2.88 1.80
N PHE A 6 7.79 -4.01 2.49
CA PHE A 6 9.10 -4.46 2.99
C PHE A 6 9.84 -3.41 3.85
N PHE A 7 9.10 -2.60 4.62
CA PHE A 7 9.63 -1.44 5.35
C PHE A 7 10.79 -1.76 6.29
N ALA A 8 10.86 -2.97 6.82
CA ALA A 8 11.90 -3.40 7.77
C ALA A 8 13.08 -4.12 7.11
N THR A 9 12.93 -4.57 5.87
CA THR A 9 13.88 -5.50 5.23
C THR A 9 14.31 -5.07 3.84
N SER A 10 13.57 -4.15 3.23
CA SER A 10 13.76 -3.69 1.85
C SER A 10 13.90 -4.88 0.87
N THR A 11 14.87 -4.88 -0.02
CA THR A 11 15.10 -5.95 -1.02
C THR A 11 15.62 -7.26 -0.43
N ASP A 12 16.06 -7.27 0.85
CA ASP A 12 16.57 -8.47 1.53
C ASP A 12 15.47 -9.29 2.23
N TYR A 13 14.21 -9.04 1.89
CA TYR A 13 13.03 -9.67 2.52
C TYR A 13 13.07 -11.20 2.52
N VAL A 14 13.78 -11.82 1.57
CA VAL A 14 13.88 -13.28 1.44
C VAL A 14 14.63 -13.91 2.61
N ASN A 15 15.61 -13.21 3.16
CA ASN A 15 16.42 -13.65 4.29
C ASN A 15 15.77 -13.33 5.65
N HIS A 16 14.64 -12.60 5.63
CA HIS A 16 13.95 -12.11 6.82
C HIS A 16 12.49 -12.62 6.89
N VAL A 17 12.27 -13.87 6.54
CA VAL A 17 10.96 -14.51 6.66
C VAL A 17 10.67 -14.78 8.14
N VAL A 18 9.60 -14.18 8.65
CA VAL A 18 9.15 -14.37 10.04
C VAL A 18 8.10 -15.48 10.14
N ASP A 19 7.70 -15.81 11.37
CA ASP A 19 6.58 -16.73 11.63
C ASP A 19 5.22 -16.12 11.22
N GLU A 20 4.17 -16.91 11.33
CA GLU A 20 2.80 -16.50 10.93
C GLU A 20 2.27 -15.31 11.71
N ASN A 21 2.79 -15.04 12.91
CA ASN A 21 2.39 -13.94 13.76
C ASN A 21 3.18 -12.64 13.50
N GLY A 22 4.10 -12.63 12.52
CA GLY A 22 4.84 -11.46 12.10
C GLY A 22 6.13 -11.17 12.88
N GLY A 23 6.46 -12.00 13.89
CA GLY A 23 7.70 -11.94 14.65
C GLY A 23 7.98 -10.60 15.33
N GLU A 24 9.24 -10.34 15.67
CA GLU A 24 9.67 -9.11 16.35
C GLU A 24 9.36 -7.83 15.57
N ILE A 25 9.30 -7.92 14.23
CA ILE A 25 8.96 -6.77 13.38
C ILE A 25 7.53 -6.31 13.70
N LEU A 26 6.58 -7.25 13.70
CA LEU A 26 5.18 -6.91 14.00
C LEU A 26 5.00 -6.52 15.46
N ASP A 27 5.70 -7.15 16.40
CA ASP A 27 5.63 -6.80 17.81
C ASP A 27 6.12 -5.37 18.07
N THR A 28 7.15 -4.92 17.35
CA THR A 28 7.58 -3.53 17.37
C THR A 28 6.45 -2.59 16.90
N VAL A 29 5.80 -2.92 15.79
CA VAL A 29 4.68 -2.10 15.28
C VAL A 29 3.48 -2.10 16.22
N LYS A 30 3.13 -3.24 16.85
CA LYS A 30 2.09 -3.32 17.89
C LYS A 30 2.38 -2.38 19.05
N ASN A 31 3.63 -2.37 19.53
CA ASN A 31 4.06 -1.50 20.62
C ASN A 31 3.99 -0.02 20.22
N LEU A 32 4.39 0.34 18.98
CA LEU A 32 4.26 1.70 18.47
C LEU A 32 2.79 2.13 18.35
N ALA A 33 1.92 1.28 17.78
CA ALA A 33 0.50 1.55 17.66
C ALA A 33 -0.14 1.84 19.03
N LYS A 34 0.15 1.00 20.02
CA LYS A 34 -0.31 1.16 21.40
C LYS A 34 0.28 2.39 22.09
N HIS A 35 1.60 2.61 21.96
CA HIS A 35 2.29 3.72 22.63
C HIS A 35 1.78 5.09 22.14
N TYR A 36 1.58 5.22 20.84
CA TYR A 36 1.10 6.46 20.22
C TYR A 36 -0.42 6.51 20.05
N HIS A 37 -1.15 5.49 20.54
CA HIS A 37 -2.58 5.36 20.40
C HIS A 37 -3.07 5.65 18.96
N THR A 38 -2.43 4.98 17.99
CA THR A 38 -2.67 5.22 16.56
C THR A 38 -2.96 3.93 15.81
N ASN A 39 -3.92 3.98 14.89
CA ASN A 39 -4.12 2.90 13.93
C ASN A 39 -2.92 2.78 13.01
N PHE A 40 -2.52 1.55 12.68
CA PHE A 40 -1.31 1.32 11.91
C PHE A 40 -1.56 0.29 10.78
N ILE A 41 -1.05 0.59 9.59
CA ILE A 41 -0.91 -0.40 8.51
C ILE A 41 0.57 -0.66 8.34
N ALA A 42 1.00 -1.82 8.85
CA ALA A 42 2.35 -2.33 8.72
C ALA A 42 2.52 -2.84 7.28
N GLY A 43 3.14 -2.02 6.47
CA GLY A 43 3.27 -2.06 5.02
C GLY A 43 3.32 -3.45 4.46
N SER A 44 4.50 -4.12 4.43
CA SER A 44 4.48 -5.57 4.40
C SER A 44 5.65 -6.23 5.14
N ILE A 45 5.37 -7.42 5.59
CA ILE A 45 6.29 -8.34 6.25
C ILE A 45 6.17 -9.67 5.52
N VAL A 46 7.29 -10.32 5.21
CA VAL A 46 7.28 -11.66 4.62
C VAL A 46 7.16 -12.69 5.73
N ARG A 47 6.05 -13.42 5.76
CA ARG A 47 5.74 -14.41 6.81
C ARG A 47 5.51 -15.80 6.27
N LYS A 48 5.79 -16.80 7.10
CA LYS A 48 5.55 -18.21 6.80
C LYS A 48 4.32 -18.72 7.55
N VAL A 49 3.37 -19.29 6.81
CA VAL A 49 2.17 -19.92 7.34
C VAL A 49 2.16 -21.38 6.86
N GLY A 50 2.38 -22.30 7.76
CA GLY A 50 2.60 -23.70 7.38
C GLY A 50 3.81 -23.84 6.43
N ASN A 51 3.59 -24.36 5.23
CA ASN A 51 4.63 -24.51 4.20
C ASN A 51 4.64 -23.37 3.15
N LYS A 52 3.81 -22.35 3.33
CA LYS A 52 3.67 -21.23 2.38
C LYS A 52 4.30 -19.97 2.93
N ILE A 53 4.84 -19.16 2.04
CA ILE A 53 5.40 -17.84 2.37
C ILE A 53 4.53 -16.78 1.70
N TYR A 54 4.17 -15.73 2.44
CA TYR A 54 3.33 -14.64 1.96
C TYR A 54 3.99 -13.28 2.18
N ASN A 55 3.78 -12.38 1.25
CA ASN A 55 4.01 -10.95 1.43
C ASN A 55 2.74 -10.36 2.05
N SER A 56 2.77 -9.97 3.33
CA SER A 56 1.58 -9.69 4.13
C SER A 56 1.60 -8.29 4.73
N SER A 57 0.51 -7.56 4.60
CA SER A 57 0.26 -6.31 5.32
C SER A 57 -0.65 -6.57 6.52
N PHE A 58 -0.34 -5.94 7.65
CA PHE A 58 -1.11 -6.08 8.88
C PHE A 58 -1.79 -4.75 9.24
N ALA A 59 -3.07 -4.81 9.53
CA ALA A 59 -3.83 -3.70 10.07
C ALA A 59 -3.92 -3.83 11.60
N LEU A 60 -3.53 -2.78 12.30
CA LEU A 60 -3.55 -2.72 13.76
C LEU A 60 -4.42 -1.56 14.23
N ASN A 61 -5.20 -1.81 15.28
CA ASN A 61 -5.94 -0.76 15.96
C ASN A 61 -5.04 0.04 16.91
N ARG A 62 -5.63 1.04 17.61
CA ARG A 62 -4.92 1.92 18.54
C ARG A 62 -4.39 1.23 19.77
N GLU A 63 -4.91 0.06 20.08
CA GLU A 63 -4.51 -0.83 21.19
C GLU A 63 -3.36 -1.76 20.79
N GLY A 64 -2.94 -1.72 19.50
CA GLY A 64 -1.88 -2.58 18.95
C GLY A 64 -2.37 -3.99 18.63
N GLU A 65 -3.67 -4.20 18.55
CA GLU A 65 -4.26 -5.48 18.17
C GLU A 65 -4.34 -5.59 16.65
N VAL A 66 -4.03 -6.77 16.11
CA VAL A 66 -4.18 -7.06 14.68
C VAL A 66 -5.66 -7.29 14.39
N ILE A 67 -6.25 -6.40 13.59
CA ILE A 67 -7.66 -6.43 13.18
C ILE A 67 -7.87 -6.87 11.74
N GLY A 68 -6.78 -7.05 10.98
CA GLY A 68 -6.82 -7.55 9.61
C GLY A 68 -5.45 -7.92 9.08
N ILE A 69 -5.41 -8.89 8.17
CA ILE A 69 -4.19 -9.31 7.47
C ILE A 69 -4.52 -9.44 5.98
N TYR A 70 -3.70 -8.83 5.15
CA TYR A 70 -3.78 -8.95 3.70
C TYR A 70 -2.55 -9.65 3.17
N ASP A 71 -2.71 -10.77 2.51
CA ASP A 71 -1.68 -11.46 1.76
C ASP A 71 -1.76 -11.00 0.30
N LYS A 72 -0.68 -10.44 -0.24
CA LYS A 72 -0.60 -9.88 -1.59
C LYS A 72 -1.09 -10.87 -2.63
N ILE A 73 -2.09 -10.47 -3.42
CA ILE A 73 -2.71 -11.33 -4.44
C ILE A 73 -1.87 -11.35 -5.70
N HIS A 74 -1.42 -10.19 -6.18
CA HIS A 74 -0.70 -10.07 -7.45
C HIS A 74 0.79 -9.88 -7.20
N LEU A 75 1.53 -10.99 -7.37
CA LEU A 75 2.98 -11.02 -7.16
C LEU A 75 3.72 -10.45 -8.36
N PHE A 76 4.82 -9.72 -8.10
CA PHE A 76 5.62 -9.09 -9.14
C PHE A 76 6.69 -10.04 -9.70
N ASN A 77 6.53 -10.44 -10.97
CA ASN A 77 7.39 -11.42 -11.66
C ASN A 77 7.99 -10.86 -12.96
N TYR A 78 8.21 -9.55 -13.06
CA TYR A 78 8.64 -8.86 -14.27
C TYR A 78 9.94 -8.11 -14.03
N PHE A 79 10.67 -7.78 -15.09
CA PHE A 79 11.89 -6.96 -15.03
C PHE A 79 12.93 -7.43 -14.01
N GLY A 80 13.13 -8.76 -13.92
CA GLY A 80 14.04 -9.36 -12.93
C GLY A 80 13.42 -9.64 -11.55
N GLY A 81 12.21 -9.15 -11.29
CA GLY A 81 11.44 -9.54 -10.10
C GLY A 81 11.00 -11.00 -10.18
N GLN A 82 11.14 -11.71 -9.07
CA GLN A 82 10.83 -13.15 -8.97
C GLN A 82 10.01 -13.45 -7.70
N GLU A 83 9.10 -12.54 -7.34
CA GLU A 83 8.33 -12.66 -6.10
C GLU A 83 7.55 -13.98 -6.05
N GLY A 84 6.94 -14.40 -7.18
CA GLY A 84 6.17 -15.64 -7.26
C GLY A 84 6.99 -16.93 -7.18
N THR A 85 8.31 -16.87 -7.27
CA THR A 85 9.18 -18.04 -7.00
C THR A 85 9.47 -18.21 -5.50
N LYS A 86 9.22 -17.16 -4.71
CA LYS A 86 9.58 -17.05 -3.30
C LYS A 86 8.36 -16.95 -2.39
N SER A 87 7.25 -16.45 -2.91
CA SER A 87 6.01 -16.22 -2.18
C SER A 87 4.82 -16.89 -2.85
N THR A 88 3.83 -17.24 -2.04
CA THR A 88 2.54 -17.74 -2.49
C THR A 88 1.58 -16.56 -2.65
N PRO A 89 0.80 -16.45 -3.74
CA PRO A 89 -0.20 -15.42 -3.86
C PRO A 89 -1.31 -15.60 -2.84
N GLY A 90 -1.81 -14.49 -2.29
CA GLY A 90 -3.04 -14.43 -1.53
C GLY A 90 -4.25 -14.73 -2.41
N SER A 91 -5.43 -14.85 -1.81
CA SER A 91 -6.65 -15.21 -2.54
C SER A 91 -7.88 -14.38 -2.13
N LYS A 92 -7.73 -13.47 -1.18
CA LYS A 92 -8.84 -12.69 -0.64
C LYS A 92 -8.47 -11.22 -0.54
N ILE A 93 -9.39 -10.35 -0.97
CA ILE A 93 -9.30 -8.91 -0.68
C ILE A 93 -9.43 -8.70 0.85
N CYS A 94 -8.85 -7.62 1.33
CA CYS A 94 -8.88 -7.25 2.74
C CYS A 94 -9.53 -5.88 2.91
N CYS A 95 -10.65 -5.86 3.64
CA CYS A 95 -11.33 -4.64 4.07
C CYS A 95 -11.46 -4.70 5.58
N VAL A 96 -11.01 -3.65 6.26
CA VAL A 96 -10.94 -3.57 7.73
C VAL A 96 -11.77 -2.40 8.22
N ASP A 97 -12.55 -2.63 9.27
CA ASP A 97 -13.29 -1.58 9.95
C ASP A 97 -12.41 -0.97 11.07
N PHE A 98 -11.83 0.21 10.75
CA PHE A 98 -11.19 1.04 11.76
C PHE A 98 -12.21 1.94 12.46
N ASP A 99 -11.84 2.51 13.60
CA ASP A 99 -12.67 3.47 14.34
C ASP A 99 -13.03 4.74 13.55
N PHE A 100 -12.27 5.06 12.51
CA PHE A 100 -12.52 6.18 11.60
C PHE A 100 -13.25 5.79 10.29
N GLY A 101 -13.41 4.49 10.01
CA GLY A 101 -14.12 4.01 8.81
C GLY A 101 -13.48 2.81 8.14
N LYS A 102 -14.21 2.25 7.17
CA LYS A 102 -13.79 1.05 6.45
C LYS A 102 -12.69 1.35 5.44
N THR A 103 -11.60 0.60 5.53
CA THR A 103 -10.38 0.78 4.74
C THR A 103 -10.02 -0.52 4.02
N GLY A 104 -9.75 -0.42 2.72
CA GLY A 104 -9.19 -1.50 1.90
C GLY A 104 -7.66 -1.50 1.95
N ILE A 105 -7.05 -2.70 1.92
CA ILE A 105 -5.61 -2.87 1.91
C ILE A 105 -5.19 -3.62 0.65
N ALA A 106 -4.23 -3.07 -0.08
CA ALA A 106 -3.59 -3.70 -1.22
C ALA A 106 -2.08 -3.47 -1.13
N ILE A 107 -1.26 -4.17 -1.90
CA ILE A 107 0.20 -4.03 -1.86
C ILE A 107 0.74 -3.83 -3.28
N CYS A 108 1.44 -2.71 -3.53
CA CYS A 108 2.31 -2.45 -4.66
C CYS A 108 1.69 -2.82 -6.03
N PHE A 109 2.09 -3.95 -6.60
CA PHE A 109 1.69 -4.40 -7.94
C PHE A 109 0.18 -4.62 -8.10
N ASP A 110 -0.57 -4.78 -6.99
CA ASP A 110 -2.03 -4.84 -7.01
C ASP A 110 -2.64 -3.61 -7.70
N ILE A 111 -1.96 -2.44 -7.71
CA ILE A 111 -2.44 -1.22 -8.38
C ILE A 111 -2.76 -1.43 -9.86
N ARG A 112 -2.14 -2.43 -10.50
CA ARG A 112 -2.35 -2.77 -11.91
C ARG A 112 -3.66 -3.55 -12.15
N TYR A 113 -4.37 -3.96 -11.08
CA TYR A 113 -5.55 -4.82 -11.15
C TYR A 113 -6.82 -4.08 -10.68
N PRO A 114 -7.49 -3.33 -11.57
CA PRO A 114 -8.58 -2.43 -11.20
C PRO A 114 -9.78 -3.12 -10.56
N LEU A 115 -10.06 -4.36 -10.91
CA LEU A 115 -11.22 -5.10 -10.39
C LEU A 115 -11.14 -5.33 -8.88
N GLN A 116 -9.92 -5.53 -8.34
CA GLN A 116 -9.72 -5.67 -6.89
C GLN A 116 -10.23 -4.43 -6.13
N PHE A 117 -9.94 -3.25 -6.63
CA PHE A 117 -10.37 -1.98 -6.01
C PHE A 117 -11.88 -1.75 -6.16
N ARG A 118 -12.43 -2.17 -7.30
CA ARG A 118 -13.88 -2.14 -7.53
C ARG A 118 -14.62 -3.04 -6.54
N ASP A 119 -14.10 -4.22 -6.27
CA ASP A 119 -14.69 -5.15 -5.29
C ASP A 119 -14.59 -4.59 -3.86
N MET A 120 -13.49 -3.93 -3.50
CA MET A 120 -13.36 -3.22 -2.22
C MET A 120 -14.41 -2.09 -2.11
N MET A 121 -14.61 -1.31 -3.17
CA MET A 121 -15.62 -0.23 -3.20
C MET A 121 -17.03 -0.78 -2.96
N LYS A 122 -17.40 -1.90 -3.60
CA LYS A 122 -18.70 -2.58 -3.39
C LYS A 122 -18.92 -3.02 -1.94
N LEU A 123 -17.84 -3.26 -1.18
CA LEU A 123 -17.90 -3.57 0.24
C LEU A 123 -17.99 -2.34 1.15
N GLY A 124 -18.14 -1.14 0.57
CA GLY A 124 -18.31 0.10 1.30
C GLY A 124 -17.02 0.75 1.80
N VAL A 125 -15.88 0.37 1.24
CA VAL A 125 -14.58 0.97 1.57
C VAL A 125 -14.59 2.45 1.16
N LYS A 126 -14.15 3.34 2.06
CA LYS A 126 -14.02 4.79 1.82
C LYS A 126 -12.58 5.23 1.62
N MET A 127 -11.62 4.41 2.02
CA MET A 127 -10.19 4.65 1.83
C MET A 127 -9.51 3.35 1.43
N ILE A 128 -8.55 3.41 0.51
CA ILE A 128 -7.68 2.30 0.15
C ILE A 128 -6.25 2.71 0.43
N VAL A 129 -5.50 1.81 1.09
CA VAL A 129 -4.10 2.02 1.43
C VAL A 129 -3.24 1.04 0.65
N LEU A 130 -2.19 1.56 0.03
CA LEU A 130 -1.26 0.82 -0.82
C LEU A 130 0.19 1.01 -0.35
N PRO A 131 0.67 0.21 0.60
CA PRO A 131 2.10 0.06 0.83
C PRO A 131 2.81 -0.44 -0.42
N THR A 132 3.97 0.13 -0.75
CA THR A 132 4.63 -0.11 -2.03
C THR A 132 6.15 -0.10 -1.89
N ALA A 133 6.80 -0.90 -2.74
CA ALA A 133 8.23 -0.87 -3.01
C ALA A 133 8.44 -0.77 -4.53
N TRP A 134 8.05 0.35 -5.13
CA TRP A 134 8.29 0.60 -6.55
C TRP A 134 9.70 1.14 -6.72
N ILE A 135 10.59 0.23 -7.01
CA ILE A 135 12.03 0.44 -7.10
C ILE A 135 12.52 0.14 -8.51
N PHE A 136 13.59 0.80 -8.90
CA PHE A 136 14.20 0.69 -10.22
C PHE A 136 15.72 0.55 -10.12
N PRO A 137 16.40 0.03 -11.18
CA PRO A 137 17.83 0.19 -11.32
C PRO A 137 18.21 1.67 -11.24
N LYS A 138 19.23 1.98 -10.43
CA LYS A 138 19.64 3.35 -10.16
C LYS A 138 20.06 4.09 -11.44
N ASP A 139 20.81 3.42 -12.32
CA ASP A 139 21.25 3.95 -13.62
C ASP A 139 20.08 4.36 -14.52
N GLN A 140 18.94 3.67 -14.45
CA GLN A 140 17.74 4.07 -15.20
C GLN A 140 17.09 5.33 -14.60
N LEU A 141 17.04 5.45 -13.27
CA LEU A 141 16.49 6.64 -12.62
C LEU A 141 17.42 7.87 -12.70
N GLU A 142 18.68 7.71 -13.09
CA GLU A 142 19.58 8.83 -13.40
C GLU A 142 19.17 9.57 -14.68
N ASP A 143 18.44 8.93 -15.60
CA ASP A 143 17.82 9.61 -16.74
C ASP A 143 16.56 10.40 -16.25
N PRO A 144 16.58 11.75 -16.33
CA PRO A 144 15.45 12.56 -15.86
C PRO A 144 14.16 12.32 -16.64
N ALA A 145 14.22 11.99 -17.92
CA ALA A 145 13.05 11.73 -18.75
C ALA A 145 12.41 10.41 -18.35
N PHE A 146 13.19 9.35 -18.19
CA PHE A 146 12.70 8.06 -17.71
C PHE A 146 12.09 8.18 -16.30
N ARG A 147 12.77 8.89 -15.39
CA ARG A 147 12.26 9.14 -14.02
C ARG A 147 10.90 9.85 -14.07
N GLN A 148 10.79 10.90 -14.90
CA GLN A 148 9.53 11.65 -15.02
C GLN A 148 8.40 10.79 -15.58
N ASP A 149 8.65 9.98 -16.61
CA ASP A 149 7.67 9.04 -17.17
C ASP A 149 7.19 8.03 -16.09
N CYS A 150 8.11 7.52 -15.26
CA CYS A 150 7.76 6.62 -14.15
C CYS A 150 6.88 7.32 -13.11
N VAL A 151 7.20 8.56 -12.75
CA VAL A 151 6.41 9.37 -11.80
C VAL A 151 5.03 9.67 -12.37
N ASP A 152 4.93 10.05 -13.64
CA ASP A 152 3.68 10.41 -14.27
C ASP A 152 2.72 9.21 -14.34
N ILE A 153 3.21 8.05 -14.77
CA ILE A 153 2.37 6.85 -14.80
C ILE A 153 1.98 6.37 -13.38
N TRP A 154 2.88 6.51 -12.40
CA TRP A 154 2.61 6.19 -11.01
C TRP A 154 1.49 7.05 -10.43
N ARG A 155 1.60 8.38 -10.60
CA ARG A 155 0.58 9.34 -10.17
C ARG A 155 -0.74 9.15 -10.93
N ALA A 156 -0.69 8.87 -12.23
CA ALA A 156 -1.88 8.60 -13.04
C ALA A 156 -2.64 7.37 -12.53
N MET A 157 -1.93 6.26 -12.23
CA MET A 157 -2.58 5.06 -11.69
C MET A 157 -3.24 5.34 -10.32
N ALA A 158 -2.55 5.99 -9.39
CA ALA A 158 -3.12 6.30 -8.08
C ALA A 158 -4.36 7.20 -8.18
N LYS A 159 -4.28 8.25 -9.01
CA LYS A 159 -5.41 9.16 -9.28
C LYS A 159 -6.60 8.43 -9.90
N THR A 160 -6.35 7.56 -10.87
CA THR A 160 -7.39 6.76 -11.51
C THR A 160 -8.04 5.80 -10.51
N ARG A 161 -7.26 5.11 -9.66
CA ARG A 161 -7.84 4.22 -8.64
C ARG A 161 -8.69 4.97 -7.62
N ALA A 162 -8.29 6.17 -7.22
CA ALA A 162 -9.08 7.02 -6.35
C ALA A 162 -10.40 7.43 -7.01
N TYR A 163 -10.32 7.96 -8.24
CA TYR A 163 -11.44 8.53 -8.97
C TYR A 163 -12.47 7.48 -9.40
N ASP A 164 -12.02 6.37 -10.03
CA ASP A 164 -12.88 5.30 -10.52
C ASP A 164 -13.67 4.58 -9.41
N ASN A 165 -13.16 4.61 -8.18
CA ASN A 165 -13.76 3.93 -7.04
C ASN A 165 -14.32 4.90 -5.99
N GLU A 166 -14.22 6.22 -6.24
CA GLU A 166 -14.74 7.26 -5.35
C GLU A 166 -14.26 7.08 -3.91
N VAL A 167 -12.96 6.89 -3.75
CA VAL A 167 -12.32 6.64 -2.45
C VAL A 167 -11.10 7.53 -2.27
N TYR A 168 -10.69 7.76 -1.03
CA TYR A 168 -9.32 8.19 -0.79
C TYR A 168 -8.35 7.06 -1.13
N PHE A 169 -7.26 7.40 -1.81
CA PHE A 169 -6.21 6.45 -2.15
C PHE A 169 -4.88 6.91 -1.56
N VAL A 170 -4.37 6.14 -0.60
CA VAL A 170 -3.16 6.46 0.16
C VAL A 170 -2.04 5.53 -0.28
N VAL A 171 -0.99 6.10 -0.83
CA VAL A 171 0.17 5.37 -1.31
C VAL A 171 1.37 5.68 -0.42
N CYS A 172 2.01 4.66 0.11
CA CYS A 172 3.24 4.78 0.87
C CYS A 172 4.34 3.96 0.19
N ASN A 173 5.27 4.64 -0.49
CA ASN A 173 6.30 4.01 -1.31
C ASN A 173 7.68 4.16 -0.69
N GLN A 174 8.56 3.20 -0.96
CA GLN A 174 9.99 3.33 -0.65
C GLN A 174 10.63 4.44 -1.49
N THR A 175 11.60 5.14 -0.92
CA THR A 175 12.36 6.21 -1.55
C THR A 175 13.85 6.10 -1.25
N GLY A 176 14.66 6.80 -2.03
CA GLY A 176 16.12 6.87 -1.85
C GLY A 176 16.85 5.58 -2.23
N VAL A 177 18.09 5.49 -1.79
CA VAL A 177 18.98 4.36 -2.12
C VAL A 177 18.54 3.11 -1.35
N ILE A 178 18.08 2.11 -2.07
CA ILE A 178 17.63 0.83 -1.53
C ILE A 178 18.80 -0.16 -1.44
N SER A 179 19.66 -0.16 -2.44
CA SER A 179 20.90 -0.94 -2.52
C SER A 179 21.90 -0.21 -3.41
N PRO A 180 23.15 -0.69 -3.53
CA PRO A 180 24.13 -0.06 -4.42
C PRO A 180 23.66 0.12 -5.87
N VAL A 181 22.71 -0.70 -6.32
CA VAL A 181 22.22 -0.73 -7.72
C VAL A 181 20.72 -0.41 -7.87
N MET A 182 19.98 -0.21 -6.76
CA MET A 182 18.54 0.00 -6.79
C MET A 182 18.15 1.25 -6.00
N GLU A 183 17.17 1.97 -6.51
CA GLU A 183 16.62 3.19 -5.91
C GLU A 183 15.09 3.15 -5.90
N GLY A 184 14.47 3.63 -4.82
CA GLY A 184 13.04 3.80 -4.71
C GLY A 184 12.56 5.04 -5.44
N LEU A 185 11.44 4.91 -6.18
CA LEU A 185 10.87 6.04 -6.93
C LEU A 185 10.37 7.17 -6.00
N GLY A 186 10.10 6.87 -4.73
CA GLY A 186 9.44 7.82 -3.84
C GLY A 186 8.00 8.07 -4.27
N ASN A 187 7.60 9.33 -4.29
CA ASN A 187 6.26 9.75 -4.72
C ASN A 187 5.15 9.07 -3.91
N SER A 188 5.32 9.00 -2.58
CA SER A 188 4.23 8.72 -1.65
C SER A 188 3.19 9.82 -1.74
N MET A 189 1.90 9.46 -1.68
CA MET A 189 0.84 10.44 -1.92
C MET A 189 -0.48 10.07 -1.27
N VAL A 190 -1.31 11.09 -1.08
CA VAL A 190 -2.73 10.97 -0.73
C VAL A 190 -3.56 11.58 -1.84
N VAL A 191 -4.47 10.80 -2.41
CA VAL A 191 -5.37 11.22 -3.48
C VAL A 191 -6.82 11.19 -2.99
N SER A 192 -7.56 12.25 -3.25
CA SER A 192 -8.98 12.37 -2.89
C SER A 192 -9.90 11.58 -3.83
N PRO A 193 -11.18 11.37 -3.48
CA PRO A 193 -12.17 10.72 -4.33
C PRO A 193 -12.38 11.39 -5.70
N TYR A 194 -11.97 12.65 -5.81
CA TYR A 194 -12.03 13.42 -7.06
C TYR A 194 -10.76 13.28 -7.93
N GLY A 195 -9.85 12.35 -7.61
CA GLY A 195 -8.58 12.19 -8.30
C GLY A 195 -7.58 13.33 -8.07
N LYS A 196 -7.85 14.22 -7.10
CA LYS A 196 -6.97 15.33 -6.77
C LYS A 196 -5.85 14.84 -5.83
N LEU A 197 -4.62 15.20 -6.15
CA LEU A 197 -3.48 15.00 -5.27
C LEU A 197 -3.60 15.99 -4.09
N GLU A 198 -3.88 15.48 -2.90
CA GLU A 198 -4.01 16.31 -1.69
C GLU A 198 -2.63 16.58 -1.07
N GLU A 199 -1.80 15.55 -0.98
CA GLU A 199 -0.44 15.64 -0.45
C GLU A 199 0.49 14.68 -1.21
N THR A 200 1.75 15.03 -1.34
CA THR A 200 2.80 14.19 -1.92
C THR A 200 4.17 14.51 -1.32
N LEU A 201 5.01 13.48 -1.21
CA LEU A 201 6.47 13.61 -1.14
C LEU A 201 7.02 13.19 -2.49
N ASP A 202 7.98 13.91 -3.02
CA ASP A 202 8.62 13.54 -4.29
C ASP A 202 9.64 12.40 -4.04
N THR A 203 10.91 12.70 -4.00
CA THR A 203 11.96 11.69 -3.77
C THR A 203 12.57 11.78 -2.37
N GLU A 204 12.08 12.66 -1.54
CA GLU A 204 12.61 12.89 -0.21
C GLU A 204 12.09 11.85 0.79
N GLU A 205 12.93 11.51 1.79
CA GLU A 205 12.48 10.78 2.95
C GLU A 205 11.69 11.70 3.85
N GLY A 206 10.54 11.22 4.34
CA GLY A 206 9.71 12.06 5.19
C GLY A 206 8.37 11.45 5.57
N VAL A 207 7.52 12.27 6.16
CA VAL A 207 6.18 11.90 6.59
C VAL A 207 5.16 12.84 5.96
N ILE A 208 4.22 12.28 5.22
CA ILE A 208 3.03 13.01 4.76
C ILE A 208 1.99 13.01 5.87
N LYS A 209 1.36 14.16 6.06
CA LYS A 209 0.17 14.31 6.90
C LYS A 209 -0.95 14.91 6.06
N ALA A 210 -2.04 14.19 5.90
CA ALA A 210 -3.22 14.65 5.19
C ALA A 210 -4.47 14.54 6.07
N TYR A 211 -5.39 15.46 5.88
CA TYR A 211 -6.72 15.38 6.49
C TYR A 211 -7.66 14.62 5.56
N ILE A 212 -8.22 13.52 6.07
CA ILE A 212 -9.18 12.67 5.34
C ILE A 212 -10.59 13.03 5.80
N ASP A 213 -11.40 13.55 4.88
CA ASP A 213 -12.82 13.85 5.13
C ASP A 213 -13.70 12.87 4.35
N PHE A 214 -14.25 11.87 5.04
CA PHE A 214 -15.10 10.87 4.41
C PHE A 214 -16.44 11.39 3.87
N ASN A 215 -16.87 12.60 4.27
CA ASN A 215 -18.03 13.23 3.63
C ASN A 215 -17.77 13.51 2.14
N LYS A 216 -16.51 13.76 1.75
CA LYS A 216 -16.16 13.92 0.32
C LYS A 216 -16.40 12.63 -0.47
N VAL A 217 -16.24 11.47 0.14
CA VAL A 217 -16.56 10.16 -0.49
C VAL A 217 -18.07 10.04 -0.69
N ASP A 218 -18.85 10.34 0.35
CA ASP A 218 -20.31 10.26 0.29
C ASP A 218 -20.86 11.23 -0.76
N ILE A 219 -20.37 12.48 -0.79
CA ILE A 219 -20.76 13.47 -1.79
C ILE A 219 -20.37 13.02 -3.21
N ALA A 220 -19.18 12.46 -3.41
CA ALA A 220 -18.77 11.98 -4.73
C ALA A 220 -19.70 10.88 -5.24
N ARG A 221 -20.06 9.92 -4.37
CA ARG A 221 -20.97 8.82 -4.67
C ARG A 221 -22.42 9.27 -4.95
N ASP A 222 -22.86 10.30 -4.23
CA ASP A 222 -24.19 10.91 -4.50
C ASP A 222 -24.22 11.62 -5.85
N GLN A 223 -23.10 12.26 -6.24
CA GLN A 223 -22.98 12.96 -7.51
C GLN A 223 -22.81 12.02 -8.72
N PHE A 224 -22.08 10.94 -8.55
CA PHE A 224 -21.77 9.95 -9.57
C PHE A 224 -21.92 8.53 -8.99
N PRO A 225 -23.13 7.98 -8.91
CA PRO A 225 -23.38 6.70 -8.24
C PRO A 225 -22.86 5.50 -9.07
N VAL A 226 -21.55 5.46 -9.34
CA VAL A 226 -20.90 4.40 -10.11
C VAL A 226 -21.13 3.02 -9.49
N GLN A 227 -21.25 2.97 -8.17
CA GLN A 227 -21.54 1.74 -7.43
C GLN A 227 -22.89 1.10 -7.76
N GLU A 228 -23.87 1.89 -8.23
CA GLU A 228 -25.21 1.41 -8.61
C GLU A 228 -25.25 0.82 -10.02
N LEU A 229 -24.22 1.09 -10.82
CA LEU A 229 -24.14 0.70 -12.24
C LEU A 229 -23.36 -0.60 -12.46
N ILE A 230 -22.98 -1.33 -11.39
CA ILE A 230 -22.05 -2.45 -11.49
C ILE A 230 -22.61 -3.72 -10.84
#